data_770d1f70aa6cacad659de4c5e4db58db
#
_entry.id   770d1f70aa6cacad659de4c5e4db58db
#
_cell.length_a   1.000
_cell.length_b   1.000
_cell.length_c   1.000
_cell.angle_alpha   90.00
_cell.angle_beta   90.00
_cell.angle_gamma   90.00
#
_symmetry.space_group_name_H-M   'P 1'
#
loop_
_entity.id
_entity.type
_entity.pdbx_description
1 polymer ?
#
loop_
_entity_poly.entity_id
_entity_poly.type
_entity_poly.pdbx_seq_one_letter_code
_entity_poly.pdbx_strand_id
1 'polypeptide(L)'
;NREGAFAEYLVIPAFNAFKIPEGISDDLASIFDPFGNAVHTALSFDLVGEDVLITGAGPIGIMAAAVAKHVGARHVVITDVNEYRLELARKMGVTRAVNVAEEKLEDVMSELGMTEGFDVGLEMSGNPAAFNSMLTTMNHGGRIALLGIPPSNMAIDWNQVIFKGLVIKGIYGREMFETWYKMAS
;
A
#
# COMPACT_ATOMS: atom_id res chain seq x y z
N ASN A 1 -26.37 -11.51 2.59
CA ASN A 1 -25.76 -11.35 3.92
C ASN A 1 -25.90 -12.67 4.69
N ARG A 2 -24.89 -13.01 5.47
CA ARG A 2 -24.84 -14.15 6.38
C ARG A 2 -24.48 -13.65 7.77
N GLU A 3 -24.72 -14.48 8.77
CA GLU A 3 -24.28 -14.22 10.14
C GLU A 3 -22.75 -14.12 10.18
N GLY A 4 -22.23 -13.30 11.10
CA GLY A 4 -20.79 -13.09 11.26
C GLY A 4 -20.09 -14.27 11.95
N ALA A 5 -18.77 -14.20 12.03
CA ALA A 5 -17.92 -15.26 12.57
C ALA A 5 -17.75 -15.22 14.09
N PHE A 6 -18.41 -14.32 14.84
CA PHE A 6 -18.45 -14.34 16.30
C PHE A 6 -19.48 -15.39 16.79
N ALA A 7 -19.17 -16.66 16.52
CA ALA A 7 -20.02 -17.80 16.83
C ALA A 7 -19.18 -19.07 16.94
N GLU A 8 -19.69 -20.09 17.67
CA GLU A 8 -19.02 -21.38 17.76
C GLU A 8 -19.04 -22.15 16.44
N TYR A 9 -20.01 -21.87 15.56
CA TYR A 9 -20.16 -22.50 14.27
C TYR A 9 -20.47 -21.47 13.17
N LEU A 10 -19.86 -21.62 12.03
CA LEU A 10 -20.08 -20.79 10.85
C LEU A 10 -20.38 -21.67 9.64
N VAL A 11 -21.52 -21.46 8.97
CA VAL A 11 -21.89 -22.18 7.76
C VAL A 11 -21.60 -21.32 6.53
N ILE A 12 -20.66 -21.75 5.72
CA ILE A 12 -20.28 -21.08 4.45
C ILE A 12 -20.27 -22.09 3.29
N PRO A 13 -20.41 -21.65 2.04
CA PRO A 13 -20.14 -22.52 0.88
C PRO A 13 -18.69 -23.01 0.91
N ALA A 14 -18.50 -24.30 0.63
CA ALA A 14 -17.17 -24.92 0.70
C ALA A 14 -16.13 -24.24 -0.21
N PHE A 15 -16.55 -23.71 -1.36
CA PHE A 15 -15.65 -22.98 -2.27
C PHE A 15 -15.14 -21.64 -1.72
N ASN A 16 -15.76 -21.11 -0.65
CA ASN A 16 -15.27 -19.90 0.05
C ASN A 16 -14.24 -20.25 1.12
N ALA A 17 -13.96 -21.51 1.36
CA ALA A 17 -12.96 -21.95 2.31
C ALA A 17 -11.60 -22.08 1.62
N PHE A 18 -10.61 -21.31 2.10
CA PHE A 18 -9.23 -21.45 1.69
C PHE A 18 -8.47 -22.30 2.71
N LYS A 19 -7.84 -23.39 2.25
CA LYS A 19 -7.03 -24.23 3.14
C LYS A 19 -5.71 -23.52 3.42
N ILE A 20 -5.47 -23.20 4.69
CA ILE A 20 -4.19 -22.62 5.12
C ILE A 20 -3.08 -23.66 4.90
N PRO A 21 -1.95 -23.30 4.25
CA PRO A 21 -0.81 -24.21 4.08
C PRO A 21 -0.24 -24.66 5.44
N GLU A 22 0.31 -25.87 5.48
CA GLU A 22 0.98 -26.39 6.65
C GLU A 22 2.20 -25.54 7.01
N GLY A 23 2.40 -25.28 8.31
CA GLY A 23 3.50 -24.45 8.81
C GLY A 23 3.15 -22.96 9.00
N ILE A 24 1.98 -22.51 8.56
CA ILE A 24 1.48 -21.17 8.86
C ILE A 24 0.74 -21.20 10.20
N SER A 25 1.18 -20.37 11.15
CA SER A 25 0.53 -20.26 12.46
C SER A 25 -0.85 -19.57 12.36
N ASP A 26 -1.72 -19.81 13.34
CA ASP A 26 -3.02 -19.14 13.43
C ASP A 26 -2.87 -17.61 13.53
N ASP A 27 -1.82 -17.12 14.20
CA ASP A 27 -1.52 -15.69 14.30
C ASP A 27 -1.26 -15.08 12.90
N LEU A 28 -0.47 -15.75 12.07
CA LEU A 28 -0.24 -15.32 10.67
C LEU A 28 -1.50 -15.46 9.83
N ALA A 29 -2.26 -16.55 9.99
CA ALA A 29 -3.51 -16.76 9.28
C ALA A 29 -4.55 -15.68 9.60
N SER A 30 -4.57 -15.18 10.84
CA SER A 30 -5.50 -14.13 11.29
C SER A 30 -5.37 -12.81 10.54
N ILE A 31 -4.19 -12.51 9.97
CA ILE A 31 -3.94 -11.28 9.19
C ILE A 31 -4.04 -11.49 7.67
N PHE A 32 -4.44 -12.66 7.19
CA PHE A 32 -4.49 -12.95 5.75
C PHE A 32 -5.38 -11.98 4.97
N ASP A 33 -6.48 -11.53 5.54
CA ASP A 33 -7.36 -10.57 4.85
C ASP A 33 -6.67 -9.21 4.64
N PRO A 34 -6.22 -8.49 5.69
CA PRO A 34 -5.51 -7.22 5.50
C PRO A 34 -4.16 -7.39 4.76
N PHE A 35 -3.46 -8.49 4.94
CA PHE A 35 -2.24 -8.76 4.19
C PHE A 35 -2.55 -9.00 2.71
N GLY A 36 -3.65 -9.67 2.38
CA GLY A 36 -4.12 -9.80 1.01
C GLY A 36 -4.39 -8.46 0.33
N ASN A 37 -4.96 -7.50 1.06
CA ASN A 37 -5.15 -6.14 0.56
C ASN A 37 -3.80 -5.45 0.27
N ALA A 38 -2.81 -5.62 1.15
CA ALA A 38 -1.47 -5.08 0.97
C ALA A 38 -0.78 -5.69 -0.26
N VAL A 39 -0.80 -7.02 -0.40
CA VAL A 39 -0.21 -7.75 -1.52
C VAL A 39 -0.87 -7.36 -2.85
N HIS A 40 -2.21 -7.36 -2.90
CA HIS A 40 -2.94 -7.00 -4.12
C HIS A 40 -2.65 -5.56 -4.54
N THR A 41 -2.58 -4.63 -3.59
CA THR A 41 -2.27 -3.23 -3.90
C THR A 41 -0.82 -3.08 -4.37
N ALA A 42 0.14 -3.63 -3.65
CA ALA A 42 1.56 -3.54 -4.00
C ALA A 42 1.86 -4.15 -5.37
N LEU A 43 1.27 -5.31 -5.67
CA LEU A 43 1.49 -6.02 -6.93
C LEU A 43 0.54 -5.60 -8.06
N SER A 44 -0.21 -4.52 -7.90
CA SER A 44 -1.07 -4.00 -8.97
C SER A 44 -0.29 -3.36 -10.11
N PHE A 45 0.97 -3.01 -9.87
CA PHE A 45 1.94 -2.52 -10.84
C PHE A 45 3.28 -3.23 -10.61
N ASP A 46 4.13 -3.23 -11.62
CA ASP A 46 5.50 -3.71 -11.47
C ASP A 46 6.30 -2.74 -10.57
N LEU A 47 7.02 -3.30 -9.60
CA LEU A 47 7.79 -2.54 -8.61
C LEU A 47 9.31 -2.78 -8.72
N VAL A 48 9.74 -3.74 -9.55
CA VAL A 48 11.16 -4.10 -9.64
C VAL A 48 11.98 -2.92 -10.19
N GLY A 49 12.90 -2.41 -9.37
CA GLY A 49 13.75 -1.27 -9.73
C GLY A 49 13.07 0.10 -9.65
N GLU A 50 11.78 0.17 -9.29
CA GLU A 50 11.00 1.40 -9.22
C GLU A 50 11.17 2.13 -7.89
N ASP A 51 10.96 3.44 -7.89
CA ASP A 51 10.84 4.27 -6.68
C ASP A 51 9.39 4.30 -6.22
N VAL A 52 9.15 3.78 -5.01
CA VAL A 52 7.80 3.56 -4.49
C VAL A 52 7.51 4.52 -3.33
N LEU A 53 6.41 5.28 -3.45
CA LEU A 53 5.84 6.08 -2.37
C LEU A 53 4.61 5.39 -1.78
N ILE A 54 4.59 5.20 -0.48
CA ILE A 54 3.44 4.67 0.27
C ILE A 54 2.93 5.75 1.21
N THR A 55 1.67 6.16 1.08
CA THR A 55 1.05 7.10 2.02
C THR A 55 0.19 6.36 3.03
N GLY A 56 0.48 6.59 4.32
CA GLY A 56 -0.15 5.92 5.45
C GLY A 56 0.62 4.69 5.94
N ALA A 57 1.26 4.81 7.10
CA ALA A 57 1.95 3.71 7.78
C ALA A 57 1.03 2.94 8.74
N GLY A 58 -0.23 2.72 8.34
CA GLY A 58 -1.12 1.78 9.00
C GLY A 58 -0.67 0.33 8.77
N PRO A 59 -1.32 -0.65 9.39
CA PRO A 59 -0.95 -2.06 9.24
C PRO A 59 -0.82 -2.51 7.77
N ILE A 60 -1.78 -2.12 6.91
CA ILE A 60 -1.76 -2.48 5.49
C ILE A 60 -0.60 -1.79 4.76
N GLY A 61 -0.34 -0.49 5.04
CA GLY A 61 0.76 0.25 4.43
C GLY A 61 2.14 -0.32 4.79
N ILE A 62 2.34 -0.69 6.05
CA ILE A 62 3.59 -1.32 6.52
C ILE A 62 3.78 -2.70 5.86
N MET A 63 2.72 -3.51 5.75
CA MET A 63 2.78 -4.79 5.05
C MET A 63 3.06 -4.61 3.55
N ALA A 64 2.44 -3.61 2.90
CA ALA A 64 2.73 -3.29 1.50
C ALA A 64 4.18 -2.83 1.29
N ALA A 65 4.75 -2.10 2.24
CA ALA A 65 6.16 -1.70 2.21
C ALA A 65 7.09 -2.92 2.28
N ALA A 66 6.77 -3.90 3.13
CA ALA A 66 7.53 -5.16 3.19
C ALA A 66 7.45 -5.92 1.85
N VAL A 67 6.27 -6.01 1.24
CA VAL A 67 6.10 -6.62 -0.09
C VAL A 67 6.91 -5.87 -1.14
N ALA A 68 6.81 -4.53 -1.20
CA ALA A 68 7.55 -3.72 -2.17
C ALA A 68 9.08 -3.93 -2.06
N LYS A 69 9.60 -4.00 -0.84
CA LYS A 69 11.00 -4.34 -0.59
C LYS A 69 11.35 -5.75 -1.08
N HIS A 70 10.50 -6.71 -0.75
CA HIS A 70 10.72 -8.12 -1.09
C HIS A 70 10.81 -8.34 -2.61
N VAL A 71 9.94 -7.69 -3.37
CA VAL A 71 9.89 -7.84 -4.84
C VAL A 71 10.94 -7.03 -5.59
N GLY A 72 11.75 -6.22 -4.90
CA GLY A 72 12.89 -5.54 -5.48
C GLY A 72 12.67 -4.09 -5.91
N ALA A 73 11.78 -3.36 -5.26
CA ALA A 73 11.71 -1.90 -5.44
C ALA A 73 13.05 -1.25 -5.09
N ARG A 74 13.47 -0.24 -5.86
CA ARG A 74 14.73 0.49 -5.66
C ARG A 74 14.70 1.25 -4.34
N HIS A 75 13.75 2.15 -4.19
CA HIS A 75 13.49 2.84 -2.93
C HIS A 75 12.04 2.61 -2.51
N VAL A 76 11.83 2.39 -1.22
CA VAL A 76 10.50 2.36 -0.60
C VAL A 76 10.44 3.45 0.45
N VAL A 77 9.69 4.49 0.17
CA VAL A 77 9.42 5.62 1.06
C VAL A 77 8.00 5.49 1.59
N ILE A 78 7.83 5.50 2.90
CA ILE A 78 6.51 5.47 3.54
C ILE A 78 6.29 6.71 4.39
N THR A 79 5.09 7.29 4.35
CA THR A 79 4.75 8.52 5.07
C THR A 79 3.62 8.31 6.06
N ASP A 80 3.70 8.99 7.19
CA ASP A 80 2.63 9.11 8.19
C ASP A 80 2.90 10.36 9.05
N VAL A 81 2.01 10.67 9.98
CA VAL A 81 2.20 11.65 11.05
C VAL A 81 2.41 10.99 12.42
N ASN A 82 2.26 9.67 12.50
CA ASN A 82 2.36 8.90 13.73
C ASN A 82 3.75 8.23 13.83
N GLU A 83 4.58 8.74 14.73
CA GLU A 83 5.97 8.27 14.89
C GLU A 83 6.07 6.78 15.28
N TYR A 84 5.16 6.28 16.12
CA TYR A 84 5.14 4.85 16.47
C TYR A 84 4.97 3.96 15.23
N ARG A 85 4.09 4.34 14.30
CA ARG A 85 3.88 3.60 13.05
C ARG A 85 5.09 3.69 12.12
N LEU A 86 5.70 4.87 12.04
CA LEU A 86 6.92 5.08 11.25
C LEU A 86 8.09 4.25 11.80
N GLU A 87 8.20 4.13 13.12
CA GLU A 87 9.21 3.26 13.74
C GLU A 87 9.00 1.77 13.39
N LEU A 88 7.74 1.30 13.33
CA LEU A 88 7.44 -0.05 12.84
C LEU A 88 7.84 -0.21 11.36
N ALA A 89 7.58 0.78 10.53
CA ALA A 89 7.99 0.76 9.13
C ALA A 89 9.52 0.70 8.97
N ARG A 90 10.28 1.44 9.79
CA ARG A 90 11.76 1.37 9.82
C ARG A 90 12.24 -0.06 10.14
N LYS A 91 11.60 -0.73 11.09
CA LYS A 91 11.93 -2.14 11.44
C LYS A 91 11.67 -3.11 10.29
N MET A 92 10.74 -2.78 9.38
CA MET A 92 10.49 -3.57 8.16
C MET A 92 11.50 -3.27 7.04
N GLY A 93 12.47 -2.39 7.28
CA GLY A 93 13.57 -2.13 6.35
C GLY A 93 13.19 -1.24 5.16
N VAL A 94 12.21 -0.34 5.31
CA VAL A 94 11.93 0.69 4.30
C VAL A 94 13.16 1.59 4.10
N THR A 95 13.30 2.17 2.91
CA THR A 95 14.39 3.10 2.62
C THR A 95 14.30 4.36 3.47
N ARG A 96 13.09 4.94 3.55
CA ARG A 96 12.79 6.09 4.42
C ARG A 96 11.37 5.97 4.98
N ALA A 97 11.22 6.28 6.26
CA ALA A 97 9.95 6.49 6.93
C ALA A 97 9.86 7.95 7.35
N VAL A 98 8.94 8.70 6.76
CA VAL A 98 8.89 10.16 6.76
C VAL A 98 7.71 10.65 7.57
N ASN A 99 7.96 11.45 8.59
CA ASN A 99 6.92 12.20 9.28
C ASN A 99 6.63 13.49 8.49
N VAL A 100 5.55 13.51 7.72
CA VAL A 100 5.20 14.65 6.86
C VAL A 100 4.77 15.92 7.62
N ALA A 101 4.63 15.85 8.95
CA ALA A 101 4.48 17.02 9.78
C ALA A 101 5.82 17.73 10.07
N GLU A 102 6.94 17.06 9.89
CA GLU A 102 8.28 17.52 10.26
C GLU A 102 9.23 17.63 9.06
N GLU A 103 9.04 16.81 8.02
CA GLU A 103 9.94 16.69 6.88
C GLU A 103 9.17 16.75 5.56
N LYS A 104 9.74 17.36 4.54
CA LYS A 104 9.14 17.44 3.20
C LYS A 104 9.60 16.28 2.32
N LEU A 105 8.71 15.75 1.51
CA LEU A 105 9.04 14.67 0.56
C LEU A 105 10.08 15.10 -0.48
N GLU A 106 10.06 16.37 -0.88
CA GLU A 106 11.04 16.91 -1.85
C GLU A 106 12.49 16.85 -1.32
N ASP A 107 12.67 17.06 -0.02
CA ASP A 107 13.98 16.94 0.63
C ASP A 107 14.44 15.48 0.63
N VAL A 108 13.54 14.56 0.96
CA VAL A 108 13.80 13.10 0.93
C VAL A 108 14.14 12.63 -0.49
N MET A 109 13.41 13.09 -1.49
CA MET A 109 13.68 12.78 -2.90
C MET A 109 15.08 13.24 -3.29
N SER A 110 15.47 14.46 -2.89
CA SER A 110 16.81 15.01 -3.16
C SER A 110 17.90 14.19 -2.49
N GLU A 111 17.73 13.78 -1.24
CA GLU A 111 18.67 12.91 -0.51
C GLU A 111 18.85 11.54 -1.16
N LEU A 112 17.78 10.98 -1.73
CA LEU A 112 17.79 9.69 -2.42
C LEU A 112 18.25 9.81 -3.89
N GLY A 113 18.57 11.02 -4.36
CA GLY A 113 18.99 11.26 -5.73
C GLY A 113 17.89 11.10 -6.78
N MET A 114 16.64 11.22 -6.36
CA MET A 114 15.49 11.19 -7.27
C MET A 114 15.36 12.55 -7.96
N THR A 115 15.49 12.58 -9.28
CA THR A 115 15.39 13.83 -10.08
C THR A 115 14.01 14.06 -10.66
N GLU A 116 13.20 13.01 -10.80
CA GLU A 116 11.95 13.05 -11.55
C GLU A 116 10.71 12.78 -10.69
N GLY A 117 10.84 12.06 -9.59
CA GLY A 117 9.74 11.71 -8.71
C GLY A 117 9.61 10.20 -8.49
N PHE A 118 8.51 9.79 -7.86
CA PHE A 118 8.20 8.38 -7.62
C PHE A 118 7.50 7.76 -8.84
N ASP A 119 7.87 6.55 -9.17
CA ASP A 119 7.32 5.80 -10.31
C ASP A 119 5.99 5.14 -9.94
N VAL A 120 5.89 4.63 -8.71
CA VAL A 120 4.68 3.96 -8.21
C VAL A 120 4.25 4.55 -6.86
N GLY A 121 2.99 4.92 -6.77
CA GLY A 121 2.33 5.36 -5.53
C GLY A 121 1.37 4.28 -5.01
N LEU A 122 1.44 3.98 -3.71
CA LEU A 122 0.48 3.13 -3.02
C LEU A 122 -0.25 3.98 -1.98
N GLU A 123 -1.47 4.42 -2.32
CA GLU A 123 -2.25 5.27 -1.43
C GLU A 123 -3.04 4.41 -0.46
N MET A 124 -2.63 4.42 0.82
CA MET A 124 -3.16 3.58 1.88
C MET A 124 -3.83 4.37 3.02
N SER A 125 -3.82 5.70 2.93
CA SER A 125 -4.27 6.58 4.02
C SER A 125 -5.73 7.00 3.89
N GLY A 126 -6.22 7.17 2.66
CA GLY A 126 -7.49 7.83 2.38
C GLY A 126 -7.51 9.31 2.76
N ASN A 127 -6.34 9.91 3.05
CA ASN A 127 -6.24 11.30 3.45
C ASN A 127 -6.06 12.21 2.23
N PRO A 128 -6.91 13.24 2.04
CA PRO A 128 -6.82 14.14 0.88
C PRO A 128 -5.46 14.86 0.75
N ALA A 129 -4.88 15.29 1.86
CA ALA A 129 -3.58 15.97 1.82
C ALA A 129 -2.45 15.01 1.40
N ALA A 130 -2.48 13.77 1.91
CA ALA A 130 -1.51 12.74 1.53
C ALA A 130 -1.63 12.36 0.05
N PHE A 131 -2.85 12.22 -0.47
CA PHE A 131 -3.06 11.94 -1.89
C PHE A 131 -2.61 13.10 -2.79
N ASN A 132 -2.94 14.35 -2.45
CA ASN A 132 -2.49 15.51 -3.22
C ASN A 132 -0.96 15.65 -3.19
N SER A 133 -0.32 15.40 -2.05
CA SER A 133 1.14 15.34 -1.94
C SER A 133 1.73 14.23 -2.85
N MET A 134 1.10 13.05 -2.87
CA MET A 134 1.48 11.98 -3.80
C MET A 134 1.41 12.46 -5.26
N LEU A 135 0.31 13.08 -5.71
CA LEU A 135 0.16 13.57 -7.08
C LEU A 135 1.29 14.53 -7.48
N THR A 136 1.71 15.40 -6.56
CA THR A 136 2.79 16.38 -6.84
C THR A 136 4.17 15.74 -6.93
N THR A 137 4.42 14.66 -6.19
CA THR A 137 5.73 13.99 -6.12
C THR A 137 5.89 12.81 -7.06
N MET A 138 4.82 12.39 -7.77
CA MET A 138 4.92 11.35 -8.81
C MET A 138 5.69 11.82 -10.03
N ASN A 139 6.44 10.91 -10.63
CA ASN A 139 7.07 11.06 -11.92
C ASN A 139 6.05 11.12 -13.07
N HIS A 140 6.44 11.64 -14.24
CA HIS A 140 5.66 11.56 -15.46
C HIS A 140 5.44 10.09 -15.86
N GLY A 141 4.20 9.73 -16.21
CA GLY A 141 3.81 8.35 -16.48
C GLY A 141 3.67 7.48 -15.22
N GLY A 142 3.79 8.07 -14.02
CA GLY A 142 3.68 7.37 -12.76
C GLY A 142 2.32 6.67 -12.57
N ARG A 143 2.30 5.65 -11.73
CA ARG A 143 1.16 4.76 -11.53
C ARG A 143 0.77 4.74 -10.06
N ILE A 144 -0.51 4.94 -9.76
CA ILE A 144 -1.02 5.00 -8.39
C ILE A 144 -2.07 3.91 -8.16
N ALA A 145 -1.83 3.05 -7.17
CA ALA A 145 -2.82 2.11 -6.63
C ALA A 145 -3.49 2.76 -5.42
N LEU A 146 -4.79 3.04 -5.54
CA LEU A 146 -5.59 3.75 -4.56
C LEU A 146 -6.44 2.75 -3.77
N LEU A 147 -6.02 2.40 -2.57
CA LEU A 147 -6.73 1.52 -1.63
C LEU A 147 -7.41 2.31 -0.51
N GLY A 148 -6.78 3.38 -0.03
CA GLY A 148 -7.35 4.24 0.99
C GLY A 148 -8.69 4.80 0.56
N ILE A 149 -9.66 4.86 1.46
CA ILE A 149 -11.01 5.37 1.15
C ILE A 149 -11.07 6.85 1.52
N PRO A 150 -10.98 7.75 0.54
CA PRO A 150 -11.05 9.17 0.81
C PRO A 150 -12.50 9.61 1.10
N PRO A 151 -12.71 10.78 1.71
CA PRO A 151 -14.04 11.35 1.82
C PRO A 151 -14.67 11.61 0.43
N SER A 152 -16.00 11.48 0.31
CA SER A 152 -16.74 11.51 -0.95
C SER A 152 -16.55 12.79 -1.80
N ASN A 153 -16.15 13.89 -1.17
CA ASN A 153 -15.97 15.20 -1.82
C ASN A 153 -14.50 15.66 -1.82
N MET A 154 -13.55 14.75 -2.02
CA MET A 154 -12.15 15.11 -2.11
C MET A 154 -11.87 15.90 -3.39
N ALA A 155 -11.31 17.10 -3.25
CA ALA A 155 -10.82 17.87 -4.37
C ALA A 155 -9.49 17.29 -4.87
N ILE A 156 -9.35 17.16 -6.18
CA ILE A 156 -8.17 16.66 -6.87
C ILE A 156 -7.69 17.72 -7.86
N ASP A 157 -6.38 17.98 -7.88
CA ASP A 157 -5.77 18.76 -8.96
C ASP A 157 -5.59 17.88 -10.21
N TRP A 158 -6.59 17.92 -11.08
CA TRP A 158 -6.60 17.17 -12.33
C TRP A 158 -5.46 17.55 -13.29
N ASN A 159 -4.87 18.73 -13.15
CA ASN A 159 -3.72 19.13 -13.95
C ASN A 159 -2.51 18.24 -13.65
N GLN A 160 -2.30 17.86 -12.39
CA GLN A 160 -1.24 16.90 -12.03
C GLN A 160 -1.44 15.54 -12.72
N VAL A 161 -2.68 15.07 -12.75
CA VAL A 161 -3.00 13.79 -13.40
C VAL A 161 -2.80 13.86 -14.91
N ILE A 162 -3.33 14.91 -15.55
CA ILE A 162 -3.32 15.06 -17.01
C ILE A 162 -1.91 15.36 -17.54
N PHE A 163 -1.24 16.38 -16.99
CA PHE A 163 0.05 16.81 -17.52
C PHE A 163 1.19 15.85 -17.22
N LYS A 164 1.07 15.06 -16.14
CA LYS A 164 2.02 13.98 -15.86
C LYS A 164 1.65 12.66 -16.51
N GLY A 165 0.45 12.52 -17.09
CA GLY A 165 0.00 11.27 -17.69
C GLY A 165 -0.12 10.13 -16.67
N LEU A 166 -0.61 10.44 -15.44
CA LEU A 166 -0.68 9.47 -14.36
C LEU A 166 -1.76 8.41 -14.61
N VAL A 167 -1.48 7.18 -14.22
CA VAL A 167 -2.46 6.09 -14.17
C VAL A 167 -2.92 5.90 -12.73
N ILE A 168 -4.22 6.05 -12.46
CA ILE A 168 -4.80 5.83 -11.13
C ILE A 168 -5.72 4.61 -11.21
N LYS A 169 -5.39 3.57 -10.42
CA LYS A 169 -6.15 2.33 -10.32
C LYS A 169 -6.79 2.23 -8.93
N GLY A 170 -8.12 2.22 -8.87
CA GLY A 170 -8.85 1.90 -7.65
C GLY A 170 -8.66 0.43 -7.27
N ILE A 171 -8.38 0.19 -5.99
CA ILE A 171 -8.21 -1.16 -5.43
C ILE A 171 -9.37 -1.43 -4.47
N TYR A 172 -10.05 -2.53 -4.68
CA TYR A 172 -11.10 -2.99 -3.78
C TYR A 172 -10.75 -4.36 -3.20
N GLY A 173 -10.27 -4.36 -1.95
CA GLY A 173 -9.88 -5.58 -1.26
C GLY A 173 -8.74 -6.34 -1.93
N ARG A 174 -8.99 -7.57 -2.30
CA ARG A 174 -8.06 -8.49 -2.96
C ARG A 174 -8.77 -9.32 -4.03
N GLU A 175 -8.00 -9.92 -4.92
CA GLU A 175 -8.50 -10.98 -5.80
C GLU A 175 -8.68 -12.26 -4.98
N MET A 176 -9.93 -12.77 -4.96
CA MET A 176 -10.27 -13.96 -4.18
C MET A 176 -9.48 -15.17 -4.69
N PHE A 177 -8.79 -15.87 -3.78
CA PHE A 177 -7.87 -16.97 -3.97
C PHE A 177 -6.54 -16.59 -4.66
N GLU A 178 -6.54 -15.91 -5.79
CA GLU A 178 -5.33 -15.53 -6.54
C GLU A 178 -4.30 -14.81 -5.66
N THR A 179 -4.77 -13.79 -4.91
CA THR A 179 -3.89 -13.07 -3.99
C THR A 179 -3.38 -13.96 -2.86
N TRP A 180 -4.22 -14.85 -2.33
CA TRP A 180 -3.81 -15.76 -1.27
C TRP A 180 -2.82 -16.83 -1.75
N TYR A 181 -2.94 -17.30 -2.98
CA TYR A 181 -1.92 -18.17 -3.57
C TYR A 181 -0.57 -17.45 -3.68
N LYS A 182 -0.55 -16.18 -4.10
CA LYS A 182 0.67 -15.35 -4.13
C LYS A 182 1.25 -15.12 -2.73
N MET A 183 0.40 -14.96 -1.71
CA MET A 183 0.84 -14.78 -0.32
C MET A 183 1.46 -16.04 0.28
N ALA A 184 0.99 -17.21 -0.13
CA ALA A 184 1.42 -18.49 0.43
C ALA A 184 2.71 -19.02 -0.20
N SER A 185 3.18 -18.44 -1.29
CA SER A 185 4.44 -18.77 -1.99
C SER A 185 5.59 -17.89 -1.56
#